data_639dd6ba2b75a5e3f89a1bc3876f8e42
#
_entry.id   639dd6ba2b75a5e3f89a1bc3876f8e42
#
_cell.length_a   1.000
_cell.length_b   1.000
_cell.length_c   1.000
_cell.angle_alpha   90.00
_cell.angle_beta   90.00
_cell.angle_gamma   90.00
#
_symmetry.space_group_name_H-M   'P 1'
#
loop_
_entity.id
_entity.type
_entity.pdbx_description
1 polymer ?
#
loop_
_entity_poly.entity_id
_entity_poly.type
_entity_poly.pdbx_seq_one_letter_code
_entity_poly.pdbx_strand_id
1 'polypeptide(L)'
;MGLLKVSSKSSPASVAGAIAGLVKDNEPVMLQCIGAGAVNQGIKAIAIARGFLIPCGLDITCAPTFSDIEIAGESRTAIKIAIYVHTLSAPDTQTPAVSSTEDNEVL
;
A
#
# COMPACT_ATOMS: atom_id res chain seq x y z
N MET A 1 -3.52 8.14 -13.87
CA MET A 1 -2.86 7.19 -12.99
C MET A 1 -2.30 7.90 -11.80
N GLY A 2 -2.56 7.37 -10.62
CA GLY A 2 -2.06 7.98 -9.41
C GLY A 2 -0.73 7.39 -8.97
N LEU A 3 0.34 8.11 -9.19
CA LEU A 3 1.64 7.74 -8.64
C LEU A 3 1.89 8.59 -7.41
N LEU A 4 1.95 7.94 -6.26
CA LEU A 4 2.16 8.62 -5.00
C LEU A 4 3.61 8.41 -4.56
N LYS A 5 4.35 9.49 -4.43
CA LYS A 5 5.74 9.41 -3.99
C LYS A 5 5.76 9.51 -2.47
N VAL A 6 6.31 8.49 -1.83
CA VAL A 6 6.30 8.38 -0.38
C VAL A 6 7.73 8.53 0.14
N SER A 7 7.90 9.31 1.18
CA SER A 7 9.21 9.47 1.82
C SER A 7 9.11 8.98 3.26
N SER A 8 10.25 8.91 3.91
CA SER A 8 10.29 8.51 5.32
C SER A 8 9.55 9.51 6.21
N LYS A 9 9.32 10.73 5.69
CA LYS A 9 8.63 11.79 6.45
C LYS A 9 7.18 11.95 6.03
N SER A 10 6.69 11.15 5.09
CA SER A 10 5.30 11.23 4.67
C SER A 10 4.38 10.80 5.81
N SER A 11 3.23 11.44 5.93
CA SER A 11 2.22 11.06 6.90
C SER A 11 1.46 9.87 6.36
N PRO A 12 1.47 8.73 7.05
CA PRO A 12 0.71 7.57 6.55
C PRO A 12 -0.77 7.86 6.41
N ALA A 13 -1.33 8.66 7.31
CA ALA A 13 -2.76 8.99 7.23
C ALA A 13 -3.07 9.81 5.99
N SER A 14 -2.20 10.76 5.63
CA SER A 14 -2.41 11.57 4.44
C SER A 14 -2.28 10.74 3.17
N VAL A 15 -1.27 9.86 3.14
CA VAL A 15 -1.09 8.97 1.98
C VAL A 15 -2.28 8.02 1.87
N ALA A 16 -2.78 7.53 3.00
CA ALA A 16 -3.95 6.64 3.01
C ALA A 16 -5.18 7.34 2.44
N GLY A 17 -5.37 8.61 2.79
CA GLY A 17 -6.48 9.38 2.23
C GLY A 17 -6.37 9.51 0.72
N ALA A 18 -5.15 9.73 0.22
CA ALA A 18 -4.92 9.81 -1.22
C ALA A 18 -5.20 8.46 -1.90
N ILE A 19 -4.74 7.36 -1.29
CA ILE A 19 -5.02 6.02 -1.83
C ILE A 19 -6.52 5.79 -1.91
N ALA A 20 -7.23 6.03 -0.81
CA ALA A 20 -8.66 5.76 -0.76
C ALA A 20 -9.43 6.62 -1.76
N GLY A 21 -9.03 7.88 -1.93
CA GLY A 21 -9.68 8.76 -2.89
C GLY A 21 -9.50 8.26 -4.32
N LEU A 22 -8.27 7.88 -4.69
CA LEU A 22 -8.01 7.37 -6.02
C LEU A 22 -8.74 6.06 -6.27
N VAL A 23 -8.77 5.17 -5.29
CA VAL A 23 -9.47 3.89 -5.42
C VAL A 23 -10.96 4.14 -5.65
N LYS A 24 -11.56 5.05 -4.92
CA LYS A 24 -12.98 5.35 -5.08
C LYS A 24 -13.27 5.99 -6.43
N ASP A 25 -12.29 6.66 -7.01
CA ASP A 25 -12.45 7.26 -8.33
C ASP A 25 -12.08 6.31 -9.45
N ASN A 26 -11.84 5.03 -9.12
CA ASN A 26 -11.44 4.01 -10.10
C ASN A 26 -10.15 4.34 -10.82
N GLU A 27 -9.25 5.05 -10.15
CA GLU A 27 -7.97 5.36 -10.73
C GLU A 27 -6.93 4.34 -10.28
N PRO A 28 -6.03 3.92 -11.15
CA PRO A 28 -4.93 3.05 -10.72
C PRO A 28 -4.04 3.77 -9.72
N VAL A 29 -3.53 3.04 -8.75
CA VAL A 29 -2.70 3.62 -7.71
C VAL A 29 -1.39 2.86 -7.62
N MET A 30 -0.30 3.59 -7.53
CA MET A 30 1.02 3.02 -7.31
C MET A 30 1.77 3.91 -6.36
N LEU A 31 2.44 3.32 -5.40
CA LEU A 31 3.33 4.05 -4.50
C LEU A 31 4.76 3.88 -4.98
N GLN A 32 5.57 4.92 -4.83
CA GLN A 32 7.00 4.84 -5.10
C GLN A 32 7.74 5.22 -3.84
N CYS A 33 8.55 4.30 -3.34
CA CYS A 33 9.22 4.46 -2.06
C CYS A 33 10.72 4.26 -2.24
N ILE A 34 11.53 5.18 -1.74
CA ILE A 34 12.97 5.05 -1.75
C ILE A 34 13.42 4.98 -0.31
N GLY A 35 14.02 3.87 0.07
CA GLY A 35 14.53 3.66 1.41
C GLY A 35 13.53 2.98 2.33
N ALA A 36 14.06 2.37 3.38
CA ALA A 36 13.27 1.57 4.30
C ALA A 36 12.19 2.38 5.01
N GLY A 37 12.51 3.61 5.40
CA GLY A 37 11.53 4.45 6.07
C GLY A 37 10.35 4.77 5.19
N ALA A 38 10.60 5.03 3.90
CA ALA A 38 9.53 5.31 2.96
C ALA A 38 8.64 4.09 2.77
N VAL A 39 9.24 2.90 2.66
CA VAL A 39 8.48 1.67 2.52
C VAL A 39 7.60 1.45 3.75
N ASN A 40 8.15 1.69 4.93
CA ASN A 40 7.39 1.55 6.17
C ASN A 40 6.17 2.47 6.19
N GLN A 41 6.37 3.74 5.81
CA GLN A 41 5.25 4.69 5.76
C GLN A 41 4.23 4.29 4.70
N GLY A 42 4.68 3.78 3.57
CA GLY A 42 3.78 3.32 2.52
C GLY A 42 2.93 2.14 2.95
N ILE A 43 3.52 1.17 3.62
CA ILE A 43 2.79 0.00 4.10
C ILE A 43 1.77 0.42 5.17
N LYS A 44 2.16 1.31 6.08
CA LYS A 44 1.21 1.83 7.06
C LYS A 44 0.04 2.52 6.39
N ALA A 45 0.32 3.30 5.34
CA ALA A 45 -0.73 4.00 4.61
C ALA A 45 -1.70 3.01 3.96
N ILE A 46 -1.18 1.92 3.40
CA ILE A 46 -2.04 0.92 2.79
C ILE A 46 -2.93 0.28 3.86
N ALA A 47 -2.38 -0.02 5.02
CA ALA A 47 -3.15 -0.61 6.11
C ALA A 47 -4.26 0.34 6.58
N ILE A 48 -3.97 1.63 6.69
CA ILE A 48 -4.97 2.62 7.06
C ILE A 48 -6.05 2.73 5.98
N ALA A 49 -5.63 2.77 4.72
CA ALA A 49 -6.57 2.90 3.60
C ALA A 49 -7.55 1.73 3.56
N ARG A 50 -7.10 0.52 3.90
CA ARG A 50 -8.01 -0.63 3.98
C ARG A 50 -9.13 -0.35 4.97
N GLY A 51 -8.80 0.27 6.10
CA GLY A 51 -9.81 0.59 7.11
C GLY A 51 -10.86 1.57 6.62
N PHE A 52 -10.50 2.45 5.68
CA PHE A 52 -11.47 3.36 5.07
C PHE A 52 -12.31 2.66 3.99
N LEU A 53 -11.72 1.71 3.28
CA LEU A 53 -12.33 1.13 2.09
C LEU A 53 -13.23 -0.06 2.41
N ILE A 54 -12.87 -0.87 3.38
CA ILE A 54 -13.65 -2.07 3.72
C ILE A 54 -15.11 -1.72 4.06
N PRO A 55 -15.39 -0.69 4.86
CA PRO A 55 -16.79 -0.32 5.10
C PRO A 55 -17.54 0.10 3.84
N CYS A 56 -16.80 0.47 2.79
CA CYS A 56 -17.41 0.84 1.51
C CYS A 56 -17.53 -0.35 0.57
N GLY A 57 -17.23 -1.55 1.02
CA GLY A 57 -17.33 -2.74 0.19
C GLY A 57 -16.13 -3.00 -0.69
N LEU A 58 -14.99 -2.37 -0.39
CA LEU A 58 -13.78 -2.56 -1.18
C LEU A 58 -12.63 -2.99 -0.28
N ASP A 59 -11.75 -3.81 -0.80
CA ASP A 59 -10.49 -4.12 -0.13
C ASP A 59 -9.36 -3.90 -1.11
N ILE A 60 -8.16 -3.79 -0.61
CA ILE A 60 -6.99 -3.62 -1.46
C ILE A 60 -5.89 -4.59 -1.04
N THR A 61 -5.12 -5.01 -2.03
CA THR A 61 -3.89 -5.75 -1.82
C THR A 61 -2.79 -5.01 -2.54
N CYS A 62 -1.58 -5.42 -2.37
CA CYS A 62 -0.47 -4.71 -3.01
C CYS A 62 0.60 -5.68 -3.48
N ALA A 63 1.35 -5.25 -4.47
CA ALA A 63 2.47 -6.02 -4.99
C ALA A 63 3.69 -5.10 -5.10
N PRO A 64 4.74 -5.38 -4.35
CA PRO A 64 5.96 -4.58 -4.44
C PRO A 64 6.85 -5.06 -5.58
N THR A 65 7.57 -4.14 -6.18
CA THR A 65 8.50 -4.43 -7.28
C THR A 65 9.69 -3.51 -7.17
N PHE A 66 10.86 -4.00 -7.47
CA PHE A 66 12.02 -3.11 -7.55
C PHE A 66 11.93 -2.25 -8.81
N SER A 67 12.43 -1.04 -8.69
CA SER A 67 12.46 -0.12 -9.82
C SER A 67 13.68 0.79 -9.66
N ASP A 68 14.39 1.02 -10.76
CA ASP A 68 15.50 1.97 -10.72
C ASP A 68 14.98 3.32 -11.20
N ILE A 69 15.30 4.34 -10.43
CA ILE A 69 14.92 5.69 -10.78
C ILE A 69 16.17 6.56 -10.76
N GLU A 70 16.09 7.71 -11.41
CA GLU A 70 17.21 8.61 -11.45
C GLU A 70 16.85 9.88 -10.75
N ILE A 71 17.67 10.29 -9.79
CA ILE A 71 17.48 11.54 -9.07
C ILE A 71 18.77 12.31 -9.14
N ALA A 72 18.70 13.51 -9.69
CA ALA A 72 19.85 14.40 -9.83
C ALA A 72 21.02 13.70 -10.51
N GLY A 73 20.73 12.90 -11.52
CA GLY A 73 21.78 12.21 -12.28
C GLY A 73 22.27 10.92 -11.66
N GLU A 74 21.75 10.54 -10.49
CA GLU A 74 22.16 9.32 -9.82
C GLU A 74 21.07 8.28 -9.86
N SER A 75 21.46 7.04 -10.14
CA SER A 75 20.51 5.95 -10.14
C SER A 75 20.24 5.52 -8.71
N ARG A 76 18.98 5.39 -8.34
CA ARG A 76 18.56 4.95 -7.02
C ARG A 76 17.58 3.81 -7.18
N THR A 77 17.68 2.85 -6.30
CA THR A 77 16.71 1.75 -6.29
C THR A 77 15.51 2.16 -5.47
N ALA A 78 14.35 2.02 -6.06
CA ALA A 78 13.09 2.28 -5.38
C ALA A 78 12.28 1.01 -5.29
N ILE A 79 11.28 1.00 -4.43
CA ILE A 79 10.26 -0.03 -4.42
C ILE A 79 8.97 0.64 -4.86
N LYS A 80 8.41 0.14 -5.95
CA LYS A 80 7.08 0.54 -6.39
C LYS A 80 6.09 -0.48 -5.88
N ILE A 81 5.00 0.01 -5.31
CA ILE A 81 3.99 -0.85 -4.73
C ILE A 81 2.69 -0.61 -5.48
N ALA A 82 2.30 -1.59 -6.28
CA ALA A 82 1.04 -1.51 -7.03
C ALA A 82 -0.10 -1.88 -6.11
N ILE A 83 -1.21 -1.15 -6.19
CA ILE A 83 -2.39 -1.39 -5.38
C ILE A 83 -3.43 -2.06 -6.26
N TYR A 84 -4.00 -3.17 -5.79
CA TYR A 84 -5.05 -3.88 -6.50
C TYR A 84 -6.33 -3.81 -5.67
N VAL A 85 -7.45 -3.57 -6.34
CA VAL A 85 -8.74 -3.36 -5.67
C VAL A 85 -9.59 -4.61 -5.85
N HIS A 86 -10.24 -5.00 -4.77
CA HIS A 86 -11.12 -6.17 -4.75
C HIS A 86 -12.48 -5.75 -4.23
N THR A 87 -13.54 -6.15 -4.89
CA THR A 87 -14.89 -5.87 -4.44
C THR A 87 -15.31 -6.95 -3.45
N LEU A 88 -15.75 -6.52 -2.27
CA LEU A 88 -16.23 -7.44 -1.27
C LEU A 88 -17.67 -7.73 -1.54
N SER A 89 -18.00 -8.99 -1.78
CA SER A 89 -19.32 -9.29 -2.19
C SER A 89 -20.11 -9.96 -1.14
N ALA A 90 -19.83 -10.52 -0.22
CA ALA A 90 -20.66 -11.14 0.74
C ALA A 90 -19.97 -11.07 2.04
N PRO A 91 -20.68 -11.25 3.06
CA PRO A 91 -20.06 -11.15 4.31
C PRO A 91 -19.16 -12.29 4.56
N ASP A 92 -18.13 -12.53 4.15
CA ASP A 92 -17.38 -13.51 4.46
C ASP A 92 -16.14 -13.19 4.37
N THR A 93 -15.48 -13.59 4.53
CA THR A 93 -14.60 -13.96 4.99
C THR A 93 -13.39 -13.98 4.25
N GLN A 94 -12.82 -12.90 3.95
CA GLN A 94 -11.54 -12.75 3.42
C GLN A 94 -10.51 -12.83 4.52
N THR A 95 -10.80 -13.50 5.58
CA THR A 95 -9.87 -13.60 6.66
C THR A 95 -8.76 -14.55 6.25
N PRO A 96 -7.53 -14.15 6.28
CA PRO A 96 -6.45 -15.06 5.95
C PRO A 96 -6.41 -16.18 6.98
N ALA A 97 -6.05 -17.34 6.53
CA ALA A 97 -5.95 -18.45 7.45
C ALA A 97 -4.63 -18.33 8.18
N VAL A 98 -4.54 -17.40 9.07
CA VAL A 98 -3.33 -17.23 9.82
C VAL A 98 -3.55 -17.86 11.19
N SER A 99 -2.62 -18.68 11.59
CA SER A 99 -2.72 -19.29 12.89
C SER A 99 -2.56 -18.24 13.95
N SER A 100 -3.38 -18.32 14.97
CA SER A 100 -3.23 -17.39 16.04
C SER A 100 -2.27 -17.90 17.08
N THR A 101 -1.65 -19.01 16.85
CA THR A 101 -0.73 -19.46 17.81
C THR A 101 0.53 -18.70 17.62
N GLU A 102 1.32 -18.79 18.52
CA GLU A 102 2.28 -17.95 18.45
C GLU A 102 3.52 -18.48 18.28
N ASP A 103 3.72 -19.39 17.55
CA ASP A 103 4.98 -19.84 17.19
C ASP A 103 5.53 -18.91 16.23
N ASN A 104 5.94 -17.82 16.60
CA ASN A 104 6.45 -16.85 15.69
C ASN A 104 7.89 -17.12 15.43
N GLU A 105 8.25 -17.36 14.21
CA GLU A 105 9.62 -17.47 13.81
C GLU A 105 10.07 -16.18 13.20
N VAL A 106 11.17 -15.67 13.69
CA VAL A 106 11.77 -14.48 13.09
C VAL A 106 12.89 -14.95 12.20
N LEU A 107 12.81 -14.64 10.94
CA LEU A 107 13.83 -15.03 9.97
C LEU A 107 14.93 -14.00 9.83
#